data_6e5ae897834ca237d3e5124d9700bfa3
#
_entry.id   6e5ae897834ca237d3e5124d9700bfa3
#
_cell.length_a   1.000
_cell.length_b   1.000
_cell.length_c   1.000
_cell.angle_alpha   90.00
_cell.angle_beta   90.00
_cell.angle_gamma   90.00
#
_symmetry.space_group_name_H-M   'P 1'
#
loop_
_entity.id
_entity.type
_entity.pdbx_description
1 polymer ?
#
loop_
_entity_poly.entity_id
_entity_poly.type
_entity_poly.pdbx_seq_one_letter_code
_entity_poly.pdbx_strand_id
1 'polypeptide(L)'
;MCTIGLKKTAPTPKNKQTFYELDELYWFIGRKPKTTARENVYLMTMVSRSPRQIVGFDVAFDKSPERIQQIVDSAPAAGNYCTDGWTGYIDVVYPGQYVRNCRDKSDTFTVEGVNADLRHYIPVLARRSRCFCRKLETLRAVIDVFVEAYNKFGAAKMKFRHNRSTKSRELPFSVLDFL
;
A
#
# COMPACT_ATOMS: atom_id res chain seq x y z
N MET A 1 -17.03 -40.03 2.56
CA MET A 1 -17.05 -39.07 3.68
C MET A 1 -16.72 -37.71 3.11
N CYS A 2 -17.73 -36.82 2.93
CA CYS A 2 -17.54 -35.43 2.49
C CYS A 2 -17.12 -34.61 3.69
N THR A 3 -15.89 -34.10 3.70
CA THR A 3 -15.45 -33.08 4.64
C THR A 3 -16.08 -31.73 4.21
N ILE A 4 -17.07 -31.29 4.95
CA ILE A 4 -17.68 -29.95 4.82
C ILE A 4 -16.59 -28.97 5.30
N GLY A 5 -15.95 -28.30 4.33
CA GLY A 5 -15.06 -27.19 4.63
C GLY A 5 -15.82 -26.07 5.32
N LEU A 6 -15.52 -25.84 6.59
CA LEU A 6 -15.98 -24.66 7.34
C LEU A 6 -15.55 -23.41 6.57
N LYS A 7 -16.50 -22.71 5.96
CA LYS A 7 -16.29 -21.34 5.45
C LYS A 7 -15.86 -20.50 6.64
N LYS A 8 -14.60 -20.04 6.66
CA LYS A 8 -14.16 -19.01 7.60
C LYS A 8 -15.07 -17.81 7.39
N THR A 9 -15.91 -17.50 8.37
CA THR A 9 -16.69 -16.26 8.40
C THR A 9 -15.70 -15.10 8.49
N ALA A 10 -15.74 -14.21 7.51
CA ALA A 10 -14.94 -13.00 7.52
C ALA A 10 -15.20 -12.20 8.81
N PRO A 11 -14.18 -11.60 9.44
CA PRO A 11 -14.36 -10.83 10.65
C PRO A 11 -15.29 -9.64 10.40
N THR A 12 -16.26 -9.44 11.26
CA THR A 12 -17.22 -8.34 11.15
C THR A 12 -16.50 -7.00 11.31
N PRO A 13 -16.67 -6.03 10.40
CA PRO A 13 -15.99 -4.74 10.48
C PRO A 13 -16.42 -3.98 11.75
N LYS A 14 -15.45 -3.56 12.56
CA LYS A 14 -15.69 -2.82 13.80
C LYS A 14 -16.17 -1.39 13.58
N ASN A 15 -15.95 -0.84 12.37
CA ASN A 15 -16.37 0.53 12.02
C ASN A 15 -16.80 0.60 10.55
N LYS A 16 -18.10 0.84 10.32
CA LYS A 16 -18.68 0.98 8.97
C LYS A 16 -18.17 2.22 8.19
N GLN A 17 -17.53 3.18 8.87
CA GLN A 17 -16.99 4.40 8.24
C GLN A 17 -15.53 4.29 7.82
N THR A 18 -14.87 3.16 8.11
CA THR A 18 -13.48 2.96 7.68
C THR A 18 -13.44 2.59 6.20
N PHE A 19 -12.63 3.33 5.44
CA PHE A 19 -12.39 3.09 4.01
C PHE A 19 -10.94 2.66 3.82
N TYR A 20 -10.74 1.53 3.16
CA TYR A 20 -9.45 1.09 2.65
C TYR A 20 -9.42 1.20 1.13
N GLU A 21 -8.33 1.70 0.62
CA GLU A 21 -8.05 1.82 -0.81
C GLU A 21 -6.90 0.89 -1.16
N LEU A 22 -7.04 0.14 -2.26
CA LEU A 22 -6.02 -0.78 -2.75
C LEU A 22 -5.57 -0.36 -4.15
N ASP A 23 -4.26 -0.41 -4.38
CA ASP A 23 -3.65 -0.14 -5.68
C ASP A 23 -2.28 -0.84 -5.78
N GLU A 24 -1.76 -1.04 -7.01
CA GLU A 24 -0.46 -1.61 -7.26
C GLU A 24 0.50 -0.61 -7.89
N LEU A 25 1.69 -0.55 -7.32
CA LEU A 25 2.81 0.15 -7.90
C LEU A 25 3.70 -0.85 -8.64
N TYR A 26 3.80 -0.69 -9.95
CA TYR A 26 4.71 -1.47 -10.77
C TYR A 26 6.15 -1.00 -10.65
N TRP A 27 7.09 -1.94 -10.48
CA TRP A 27 8.52 -1.71 -10.44
C TRP A 27 9.32 -2.88 -11.01
N PHE A 28 10.65 -2.87 -10.79
CA PHE A 28 11.56 -3.91 -11.25
C PHE A 28 12.72 -4.11 -10.27
N ILE A 29 13.35 -5.28 -10.33
CA ILE A 29 14.58 -5.61 -9.61
C ILE A 29 15.73 -5.77 -10.60
N GLY A 30 16.94 -5.35 -10.20
CA GLY A 30 18.10 -5.37 -11.05
C GLY A 30 18.05 -4.29 -12.13
N ARG A 31 18.37 -4.65 -13.37
CA ARG A 31 18.28 -3.73 -14.52
C ARG A 31 16.83 -3.67 -15.00
N LYS A 32 16.41 -2.51 -15.52
CA LYS A 32 15.12 -2.38 -16.17
C LYS A 32 15.01 -3.41 -17.30
N PRO A 33 14.04 -4.32 -17.27
CA PRO A 33 13.93 -5.36 -18.28
C PRO A 33 13.67 -4.74 -19.64
N LYS A 34 14.42 -5.21 -20.65
CA LYS A 34 14.18 -4.79 -22.05
C LYS A 34 13.06 -5.59 -22.69
N THR A 35 12.79 -6.82 -22.22
CA THR A 35 11.95 -7.78 -22.96
C THR A 35 11.23 -8.87 -22.15
N THR A 36 11.43 -9.05 -20.85
CA THR A 36 10.84 -10.20 -20.12
C THR A 36 10.11 -9.81 -18.83
N ALA A 37 8.89 -10.34 -18.67
CA ALA A 37 8.01 -10.14 -17.54
C ALA A 37 8.54 -10.69 -16.18
N ARG A 38 9.64 -11.46 -16.20
CA ARG A 38 10.14 -12.19 -15.01
C ARG A 38 10.88 -11.31 -14.00
N GLU A 39 11.29 -10.10 -14.36
CA GLU A 39 11.97 -9.16 -13.48
C GLU A 39 11.05 -8.05 -12.96
N ASN A 40 9.80 -8.09 -13.35
CA ASN A 40 8.78 -7.15 -12.90
C ASN A 40 8.40 -7.44 -11.45
N VAL A 41 8.23 -6.39 -10.68
CA VAL A 41 7.81 -6.48 -9.28
C VAL A 41 6.61 -5.59 -9.07
N TYR A 42 5.65 -6.09 -8.32
CA TYR A 42 4.47 -5.35 -7.90
C TYR A 42 4.57 -5.08 -6.41
N LEU A 43 4.44 -3.81 -6.04
CA LEU A 43 4.20 -3.40 -4.68
C LEU A 43 2.70 -3.13 -4.55
N MET A 44 1.99 -4.07 -3.95
CA MET A 44 0.56 -3.98 -3.67
C MET A 44 0.40 -3.30 -2.32
N THR A 45 -0.39 -2.23 -2.26
CA THR A 45 -0.62 -1.46 -1.03
C THR A 45 -2.09 -1.36 -0.71
N MET A 46 -2.42 -1.48 0.58
CA MET A 46 -3.73 -1.18 1.13
C MET A 46 -3.60 -0.03 2.14
N VAL A 47 -4.34 1.04 1.92
CA VAL A 47 -4.21 2.30 2.65
C VAL A 47 -5.53 2.66 3.31
N SER A 48 -5.48 3.01 4.59
CA SER A 48 -6.62 3.64 5.27
C SER A 48 -6.75 5.09 4.83
N ARG A 49 -7.97 5.49 4.43
CA ARG A 49 -8.26 6.87 4.04
C ARG A 49 -8.13 7.82 5.24
N SER A 50 -8.59 7.37 6.40
CA SER A 50 -8.51 8.14 7.64
C SER A 50 -8.35 7.20 8.85
N PRO A 51 -7.27 7.30 9.64
CA PRO A 51 -6.07 8.09 9.37
C PRO A 51 -5.35 7.57 8.11
N ARG A 52 -4.60 8.43 7.41
CA ARG A 52 -3.84 8.05 6.22
C ARG A 52 -2.65 7.18 6.61
N GLN A 53 -2.85 5.88 6.61
CA GLN A 53 -1.86 4.87 7.01
C GLN A 53 -1.84 3.71 6.02
N ILE A 54 -0.68 3.12 5.80
CA ILE A 54 -0.53 1.87 5.06
C ILE A 54 -0.87 0.75 6.04
N VAL A 55 -2.00 0.07 5.82
CA VAL A 55 -2.52 -0.96 6.73
C VAL A 55 -2.16 -2.37 6.27
N GLY A 56 -1.70 -2.52 5.04
CA GLY A 56 -1.18 -3.78 4.49
C GLY A 56 -0.41 -3.54 3.21
N PHE A 57 0.57 -4.39 2.94
CA PHE A 57 1.30 -4.38 1.66
C PHE A 57 1.94 -5.75 1.40
N ASP A 58 2.25 -6.02 0.14
CA ASP A 58 3.14 -7.10 -0.28
C ASP A 58 4.00 -6.66 -1.46
N VAL A 59 5.18 -7.26 -1.60
CA VAL A 59 6.11 -7.04 -2.70
C VAL A 59 6.40 -8.38 -3.36
N ALA A 60 5.98 -8.55 -4.62
CA ALA A 60 6.07 -9.83 -5.29
C ALA A 60 6.31 -9.69 -6.80
N PHE A 61 6.67 -10.80 -7.46
CA PHE A 61 6.82 -10.86 -8.92
C PHE A 61 5.48 -10.98 -9.65
N ASP A 62 4.42 -11.30 -8.95
CA ASP A 62 3.05 -11.39 -9.43
C ASP A 62 2.11 -10.59 -8.51
N LYS A 63 0.91 -10.31 -9.00
CA LYS A 63 -0.15 -9.63 -8.26
C LYS A 63 -1.42 -10.48 -8.22
N SER A 64 -1.27 -11.75 -7.87
CA SER A 64 -2.40 -12.67 -7.84
C SER A 64 -3.46 -12.28 -6.80
N PRO A 65 -4.74 -12.68 -6.99
CA PRO A 65 -5.80 -12.44 -6.02
C PRO A 65 -5.50 -13.02 -4.63
N GLU A 66 -4.79 -14.16 -4.57
CA GLU A 66 -4.39 -14.80 -3.32
C GLU A 66 -3.45 -13.94 -2.49
N ARG A 67 -2.53 -13.21 -3.14
CA ARG A 67 -1.64 -12.24 -2.44
C ARG A 67 -2.40 -11.06 -1.91
N ILE A 68 -3.35 -10.55 -2.68
CA ILE A 68 -4.21 -9.45 -2.24
C ILE A 68 -5.09 -9.92 -1.08
N GLN A 69 -5.59 -11.16 -1.15
CA GLN A 69 -6.35 -11.76 -0.03
C GLN A 69 -5.50 -11.80 1.25
N GLN A 70 -4.22 -12.18 1.16
CA GLN A 70 -3.31 -12.17 2.32
C GLN A 70 -3.15 -10.77 2.92
N ILE A 71 -3.06 -9.73 2.08
CA ILE A 71 -3.01 -8.33 2.54
C ILE A 71 -4.30 -7.97 3.27
N VAL A 72 -5.45 -8.30 2.70
CA VAL A 72 -6.78 -8.03 3.30
C VAL A 72 -6.94 -8.76 4.64
N ASP A 73 -6.53 -10.03 4.69
CA ASP A 73 -6.66 -10.88 5.89
C ASP A 73 -5.69 -10.45 7.02
N SER A 74 -4.57 -9.83 6.68
CA SER A 74 -3.57 -9.39 7.65
C SER A 74 -3.93 -8.09 8.36
N ALA A 75 -4.85 -7.31 7.80
CA ALA A 75 -5.25 -6.01 8.33
C ALA A 75 -6.56 -6.09 9.14
N PRO A 76 -6.82 -5.11 10.03
CA PRO A 76 -8.12 -4.99 10.67
C PRO A 76 -9.25 -4.85 9.64
N ALA A 77 -10.40 -5.46 9.90
CA ALA A 77 -11.55 -5.36 9.00
C ALA A 77 -12.06 -3.92 8.88
N ALA A 78 -12.28 -3.45 7.64
CA ALA A 78 -12.87 -2.15 7.34
C ALA A 78 -14.33 -2.29 6.87
N GLY A 79 -15.07 -1.18 6.90
CA GLY A 79 -16.43 -1.14 6.39
C GLY A 79 -16.51 -1.09 4.87
N ASN A 80 -15.51 -0.50 4.22
CA ASN A 80 -15.48 -0.30 2.78
C ASN A 80 -14.10 -0.56 2.21
N TYR A 81 -14.05 -1.17 1.02
CA TYR A 81 -12.85 -1.47 0.26
C TYR A 81 -13.00 -0.92 -1.16
N CYS A 82 -12.14 0.01 -1.53
CA CYS A 82 -12.16 0.69 -2.83
C CYS A 82 -10.94 0.26 -3.66
N THR A 83 -11.17 -0.11 -4.91
CA THR A 83 -10.11 -0.50 -5.86
C THR A 83 -10.33 0.16 -7.21
N ASP A 84 -9.33 0.11 -8.06
CA ASP A 84 -9.48 0.44 -9.46
C ASP A 84 -10.25 -0.64 -10.26
N GLY A 85 -10.22 -0.52 -11.59
CA GLY A 85 -10.93 -1.44 -12.49
C GLY A 85 -10.27 -2.79 -12.73
N TRP A 86 -9.11 -3.11 -12.14
CA TRP A 86 -8.45 -4.38 -12.41
C TRP A 86 -9.29 -5.59 -11.95
N THR A 87 -9.39 -6.60 -12.81
CA THR A 87 -10.30 -7.74 -12.59
C THR A 87 -9.89 -8.65 -11.44
N GLY A 88 -8.59 -8.75 -11.12
CA GLY A 88 -8.10 -9.60 -10.03
C GLY A 88 -8.63 -9.25 -8.64
N TYR A 89 -9.14 -8.04 -8.46
CA TYR A 89 -9.78 -7.63 -7.21
C TYR A 89 -11.16 -8.27 -6.99
N ILE A 90 -11.81 -8.78 -8.05
CA ILE A 90 -13.15 -9.39 -7.96
C ILE A 90 -13.09 -10.73 -7.22
N ASP A 91 -11.99 -11.44 -7.34
CA ASP A 91 -11.79 -12.77 -6.75
C ASP A 91 -11.37 -12.73 -5.28
N VAL A 92 -11.23 -11.51 -4.72
CA VAL A 92 -10.87 -11.28 -3.32
C VAL A 92 -12.12 -11.18 -2.45
N VAL A 93 -12.09 -11.82 -1.28
CA VAL A 93 -13.17 -11.77 -0.29
C VAL A 93 -12.91 -10.63 0.69
N TYR A 94 -13.78 -9.64 0.69
CA TYR A 94 -13.68 -8.48 1.58
C TYR A 94 -14.62 -8.62 2.78
N PRO A 95 -14.16 -8.30 4.02
CA PRO A 95 -15.03 -8.32 5.21
C PRO A 95 -16.13 -7.24 5.19
N GLY A 96 -15.99 -6.20 4.37
CA GLY A 96 -16.89 -5.08 4.25
C GLY A 96 -17.45 -4.91 2.84
N GLN A 97 -18.01 -3.74 2.56
CA GLN A 97 -18.55 -3.41 1.24
C GLN A 97 -17.38 -3.22 0.25
N TYR A 98 -17.43 -3.92 -0.87
CA TYR A 98 -16.50 -3.75 -1.97
C TYR A 98 -17.02 -2.75 -3.00
N VAL A 99 -16.22 -1.75 -3.33
CA VAL A 99 -16.50 -0.71 -4.32
C VAL A 99 -15.43 -0.74 -5.39
N ARG A 100 -15.80 -1.22 -6.57
CA ARG A 100 -14.94 -1.21 -7.75
C ARG A 100 -15.17 0.06 -8.53
N ASN A 101 -14.16 0.93 -8.63
CA ASN A 101 -14.25 2.15 -9.41
C ASN A 101 -13.58 1.98 -10.77
N CYS A 102 -14.40 1.90 -11.83
CA CYS A 102 -13.94 1.73 -13.20
C CYS A 102 -13.96 3.04 -14.01
N ARG A 103 -14.63 4.09 -13.53
CA ARG A 103 -14.94 5.27 -14.34
C ARG A 103 -14.14 6.51 -13.96
N ASP A 104 -13.92 6.72 -12.70
CA ASP A 104 -13.10 7.82 -12.19
C ASP A 104 -12.20 7.31 -11.06
N LYS A 105 -11.21 8.11 -10.68
CA LYS A 105 -10.24 7.76 -9.63
C LYS A 105 -10.56 8.38 -8.28
N SER A 106 -11.80 8.82 -8.07
CA SER A 106 -12.21 9.53 -6.87
C SER A 106 -12.09 8.68 -5.61
N ASP A 107 -12.20 7.36 -5.75
CA ASP A 107 -12.17 6.43 -4.63
C ASP A 107 -10.80 5.78 -4.35
N THR A 108 -9.77 6.10 -5.16
CA THR A 108 -8.40 5.58 -5.00
C THR A 108 -7.35 6.69 -4.85
N PHE A 109 -7.76 7.94 -4.64
CA PHE A 109 -6.85 9.08 -4.59
C PHE A 109 -5.87 9.03 -3.40
N THR A 110 -6.26 8.39 -2.27
CA THR A 110 -5.39 8.30 -1.09
C THR A 110 -4.25 7.33 -1.35
N VAL A 111 -4.55 6.15 -1.87
CA VAL A 111 -3.53 5.14 -2.19
C VAL A 111 -2.62 5.61 -3.33
N GLU A 112 -3.16 6.28 -4.35
CA GLU A 112 -2.34 6.91 -5.41
C GLU A 112 -1.38 7.95 -4.82
N GLY A 113 -1.85 8.77 -3.88
CA GLY A 113 -1.01 9.73 -3.17
C GLY A 113 0.08 9.08 -2.31
N VAL A 114 -0.22 7.93 -1.66
CA VAL A 114 0.77 7.14 -0.93
C VAL A 114 1.78 6.52 -1.88
N ASN A 115 1.33 5.98 -3.02
CA ASN A 115 2.22 5.44 -4.06
C ASN A 115 3.14 6.51 -4.67
N ALA A 116 2.67 7.76 -4.76
CA ALA A 116 3.51 8.89 -5.14
C ALA A 116 4.54 9.23 -4.05
N ASP A 117 4.17 9.16 -2.77
CA ASP A 117 5.08 9.35 -1.64
C ASP A 117 6.16 8.25 -1.59
N LEU A 118 5.78 6.98 -1.79
CA LEU A 118 6.73 5.87 -1.92
C LEU A 118 7.80 6.15 -2.99
N ARG A 119 7.37 6.58 -4.17
CA ARG A 119 8.30 6.94 -5.26
C ARG A 119 9.14 8.17 -4.98
N HIS A 120 8.63 9.10 -4.18
CA HIS A 120 9.34 10.34 -3.85
C HIS A 120 10.41 10.12 -2.77
N TYR A 121 10.08 9.34 -1.73
CA TYR A 121 10.96 9.19 -0.57
C TYR A 121 11.88 7.97 -0.63
N ILE A 122 11.54 6.97 -1.44
CA ILE A 122 12.35 5.77 -1.59
C ILE A 122 13.14 5.85 -2.91
N PRO A 123 14.46 6.14 -2.87
CA PRO A 123 15.26 6.35 -4.07
C PRO A 123 15.22 5.19 -5.06
N VAL A 124 15.11 3.95 -4.56
CA VAL A 124 15.06 2.75 -5.42
C VAL A 124 13.74 2.61 -6.18
N LEU A 125 12.68 3.33 -5.79
CA LEU A 125 11.39 3.38 -6.48
C LEU A 125 11.23 4.62 -7.37
N ALA A 126 12.18 5.54 -7.37
CA ALA A 126 12.09 6.75 -8.17
C ALA A 126 12.29 6.47 -9.66
N ARG A 127 11.39 6.96 -10.52
CA ARG A 127 11.33 6.64 -11.97
C ARG A 127 12.63 6.91 -12.73
N ARG A 128 13.46 7.87 -12.29
CA ARG A 128 14.73 8.26 -12.91
C ARG A 128 15.93 7.99 -12.01
N SER A 129 15.76 7.15 -11.01
CA SER A 129 16.86 6.79 -10.10
C SER A 129 17.88 5.90 -10.81
N ARG A 130 19.15 6.07 -10.41
CA ARG A 130 20.23 5.10 -10.69
C ARG A 130 20.31 4.03 -9.60
N CYS A 131 19.58 4.22 -8.49
CA CYS A 131 19.49 3.27 -7.40
C CYS A 131 18.43 2.21 -7.72
N PHE A 132 18.76 0.94 -7.56
CA PHE A 132 17.83 -0.17 -7.73
C PHE A 132 18.21 -1.33 -6.81
N CYS A 133 17.24 -2.05 -6.33
CA CYS A 133 17.45 -3.28 -5.58
C CYS A 133 17.82 -4.41 -6.53
N ARG A 134 18.70 -5.32 -6.08
CA ARG A 134 19.06 -6.53 -6.84
C ARG A 134 18.29 -7.75 -6.37
N LYS A 135 17.67 -7.69 -5.19
CA LYS A 135 16.94 -8.79 -4.57
C LYS A 135 15.60 -8.30 -4.06
N LEU A 136 14.60 -9.16 -4.14
CA LEU A 136 13.24 -8.88 -3.67
C LEU A 136 13.21 -8.60 -2.17
N GLU A 137 13.98 -9.39 -1.40
CA GLU A 137 14.06 -9.27 0.05
C GLU A 137 14.59 -7.90 0.48
N THR A 138 15.59 -7.38 -0.27
CA THR A 138 16.12 -6.03 0.00
C THR A 138 15.07 -4.96 -0.27
N LEU A 139 14.33 -5.09 -1.36
CA LEU A 139 13.24 -4.15 -1.65
C LEU A 139 12.15 -4.23 -0.58
N ARG A 140 11.76 -5.44 -0.17
CA ARG A 140 10.78 -5.65 0.88
C ARG A 140 11.21 -5.01 2.20
N ALA A 141 12.44 -5.24 2.64
CA ALA A 141 12.97 -4.63 3.87
C ALA A 141 12.99 -3.09 3.83
N VAL A 142 13.29 -2.50 2.67
CA VAL A 142 13.22 -1.03 2.50
C VAL A 142 11.78 -0.53 2.62
N ILE A 143 10.81 -1.27 2.07
CA ILE A 143 9.40 -0.91 2.17
C ILE A 143 8.90 -1.08 3.61
N ASP A 144 9.29 -2.15 4.33
CA ASP A 144 8.94 -2.36 5.74
C ASP A 144 9.32 -1.16 6.60
N VAL A 145 10.58 -0.72 6.50
CA VAL A 145 11.08 0.46 7.24
C VAL A 145 10.31 1.72 6.86
N PHE A 146 10.04 1.90 5.56
CA PHE A 146 9.28 3.06 5.11
C PHE A 146 7.84 3.05 5.65
N VAL A 147 7.16 1.91 5.62
CA VAL A 147 5.76 1.78 6.09
C VAL A 147 5.67 2.12 7.57
N GLU A 148 6.58 1.62 8.39
CA GLU A 148 6.61 1.94 9.81
C GLU A 148 6.84 3.44 10.04
N ALA A 149 7.85 4.02 9.40
CA ALA A 149 8.12 5.46 9.48
C ALA A 149 6.95 6.30 8.97
N TYR A 150 6.35 5.90 7.84
CA TYR A 150 5.22 6.60 7.24
C TYR A 150 4.01 6.60 8.18
N ASN A 151 3.68 5.45 8.77
CA ASN A 151 2.56 5.31 9.69
C ASN A 151 2.78 6.09 10.98
N LYS A 152 4.02 6.12 11.49
CA LYS A 152 4.38 6.84 12.72
C LYS A 152 4.40 8.37 12.51
N PHE A 153 4.91 8.84 11.37
CA PHE A 153 5.20 10.27 11.13
C PHE A 153 4.37 10.91 10.02
N GLY A 154 3.58 10.16 9.26
CA GLY A 154 2.83 10.65 8.09
C GLY A 154 1.88 11.81 8.42
N ALA A 155 1.24 11.77 9.60
CA ALA A 155 0.38 12.88 10.07
C ALA A 155 1.17 14.16 10.36
N ALA A 156 2.39 14.05 10.89
CA ALA A 156 3.28 15.19 11.12
C ALA A 156 3.73 15.83 9.81
N LYS A 157 4.02 15.02 8.77
CA LYS A 157 4.33 15.49 7.42
C LYS A 157 3.22 16.35 6.83
N MET A 158 1.96 15.96 7.00
CA MET A 158 0.82 16.75 6.52
C MET A 158 0.72 18.09 7.23
N LYS A 159 0.90 18.13 8.55
CA LYS A 159 0.96 19.37 9.33
C LYS A 159 2.11 20.28 8.89
N PHE A 160 3.29 19.72 8.62
CA PHE A 160 4.45 20.46 8.14
C PHE A 160 4.22 21.11 6.76
N ARG A 161 3.56 20.42 5.84
CA ARG A 161 3.20 20.97 4.52
C ARG A 161 2.23 22.16 4.63
N HIS A 162 1.29 22.11 5.55
CA HIS A 162 0.33 23.20 5.77
C HIS A 162 0.97 24.42 6.47
N ASN A 163 2.02 24.22 7.27
CA ASN A 163 2.70 25.29 8.01
C ASN A 163 3.93 25.88 7.30
N ARG A 164 4.05 25.73 5.98
CA ARG A 164 5.15 26.32 5.20
C ARG A 164 5.29 27.85 5.35
N SER A 165 4.24 28.52 5.78
CA SER A 165 4.26 29.98 6.05
C SER A 165 4.89 30.36 7.40
N THR A 166 5.02 29.44 8.34
CA THR A 166 5.70 29.68 9.61
C THR A 166 7.16 29.29 9.49
N LYS A 167 8.05 30.23 9.75
CA LYS A 167 9.52 30.11 9.65
C LYS A 167 10.16 29.15 10.69
N SER A 168 9.41 28.32 11.37
CA SER A 168 9.93 27.31 12.29
C SER A 168 10.59 26.20 11.50
N ARG A 169 11.91 26.08 11.63
CA ARG A 169 12.76 25.04 11.05
C ARG A 169 12.83 23.76 11.91
N GLU A 170 12.03 23.66 12.93
CA GLU A 170 12.03 22.48 13.78
C GLU A 170 11.35 21.34 13.05
N LEU A 171 12.09 20.26 12.79
CA LEU A 171 11.55 19.02 12.28
C LEU A 171 10.66 18.41 13.38
N PRO A 172 9.46 17.92 13.03
CA PRO A 172 8.52 17.35 14.01
C PRO A 172 8.99 15.98 14.55
N PHE A 173 10.18 15.53 14.15
CA PHE A 173 10.80 14.28 14.58
C PHE A 173 12.32 14.40 14.47
N SER A 174 13.03 13.61 15.27
CA SER A 174 14.48 13.46 15.23
C SER A 174 14.87 12.07 14.72
N VAL A 175 16.16 11.89 14.39
CA VAL A 175 16.70 10.55 14.04
C VAL A 175 16.52 9.56 15.19
N LEU A 176 16.50 10.03 16.44
CA LEU A 176 16.31 9.19 17.63
C LEU A 176 14.89 8.60 17.72
N ASP A 177 13.90 9.18 17.03
CA ASP A 177 12.54 8.64 16.99
C ASP A 177 12.43 7.37 16.14
N PHE A 178 13.49 7.02 15.39
CA PHE A 178 13.59 5.81 14.56
C PHE A 178 14.39 4.69 15.21
N LEU A 179 15.08 4.96 16.32
CA LEU A 179 15.84 3.98 17.11
C LEU A 179 15.04 3.47 18.29
#